data_5d4ee0b42b716e41bc9b8d3ba3913f39
#
_entry.id   5d4ee0b42b716e41bc9b8d3ba3913f39
#
_cell.length_a   1.000
_cell.length_b   1.000
_cell.length_c   1.000
_cell.angle_alpha   90.00
_cell.angle_beta   90.00
_cell.angle_gamma   90.00
#
_symmetry.space_group_name_H-M   'P 1'
#
loop_
_entity.id
_entity.type
_entity.pdbx_description
1 polymer ?
#
loop_
_entity_poly.entity_id
_entity_poly.type
_entity_poly.pdbx_seq_one_letter_code
_entity_poly.pdbx_strand_id
1 'polypeptide(L)'
;GLVGSEMCIRDRVYGGIFLLLLLNSLIRVRRAKPLELIKTASMGERMPKFLWVEALAGVALLGYAYYLAVAIQEPLSALTWFFAAVLLVILATYALFLAGSVVLCKLLKKNKRYYYKANHFVSVSSMMFRMRRNGAGLASICILLTTVLVMLVSTASLYIGAEGSIQARYPDGITITSRFDSWQTMADSAPILEEAVRQTAGDAPIHSYRSAQTSGLLTETELYWDADTYRQEHGTLRSYDQLGTVIALPLEDYNRMMGTQETLEDGECLLYCSRLRYSWDSFALEGGPTLRVKKMLTECFDIGSAVSSVTPTVVLVTKDSQGFLTGATGTFQWICGFDVPETHREQAIARKLSADLGKLGEGIPGLQMSMVES
;
A
#
# COMPACT_ATOMS: atom_id res chain seq x y z
N GLY A 1 -24.52 -0.49 -25.85
CA GLY A 1 -24.94 -1.71 -25.18
C GLY A 1 -24.60 -1.83 -23.71
N LEU A 2 -23.58 -1.11 -23.18
CA LEU A 2 -23.12 -1.24 -21.77
C LEU A 2 -24.10 -0.61 -20.77
N VAL A 3 -24.69 0.51 -21.06
CA VAL A 3 -25.64 1.23 -20.17
C VAL A 3 -26.92 0.41 -19.90
N GLY A 4 -27.39 -0.37 -20.85
CA GLY A 4 -28.60 -1.20 -20.69
C GLY A 4 -28.35 -2.43 -19.78
N SER A 5 -27.16 -2.99 -19.77
CA SER A 5 -26.83 -4.16 -18.94
C SER A 5 -26.68 -3.79 -17.45
N GLU A 6 -26.13 -2.62 -17.15
CA GLU A 6 -25.98 -2.15 -15.76
C GLU A 6 -27.33 -1.82 -15.12
N MET A 7 -28.28 -1.22 -15.87
CA MET A 7 -29.64 -1.00 -15.39
C MET A 7 -30.34 -2.33 -15.09
N CYS A 8 -30.21 -3.34 -15.95
CA CYS A 8 -30.81 -4.66 -15.73
C CYS A 8 -30.22 -5.38 -14.50
N ILE A 9 -28.93 -5.27 -14.25
CA ILE A 9 -28.28 -5.86 -13.07
C ILE A 9 -28.77 -5.18 -11.81
N ARG A 10 -28.82 -3.86 -11.78
CA ARG A 10 -29.33 -3.07 -10.68
C ARG A 10 -30.78 -3.44 -10.34
N ASP A 11 -31.65 -3.49 -11.34
CA ASP A 11 -33.05 -3.81 -11.15
C ASP A 11 -33.26 -5.24 -10.66
N ARG A 12 -32.46 -6.20 -11.11
CA ARG A 12 -32.48 -7.58 -10.60
C ARG A 12 -32.04 -7.65 -9.14
N VAL A 13 -31.00 -6.91 -8.75
CA VAL A 13 -30.52 -6.88 -7.36
C VAL A 13 -31.56 -6.25 -6.44
N TYR A 14 -32.12 -5.09 -6.81
CA TYR A 14 -33.19 -4.47 -6.03
C TYR A 14 -34.46 -5.31 -6.01
N GLY A 15 -34.87 -5.90 -7.13
CA GLY A 15 -35.98 -6.83 -7.20
C GLY A 15 -35.79 -8.04 -6.28
N GLY A 16 -34.59 -8.60 -6.24
CA GLY A 16 -34.22 -9.67 -5.31
C GLY A 16 -34.31 -9.26 -3.84
N ILE A 17 -33.82 -8.07 -3.50
CA ILE A 17 -33.92 -7.53 -2.15
C ILE A 17 -35.37 -7.31 -1.74
N PHE A 18 -36.18 -6.70 -2.62
CA PHE A 18 -37.62 -6.50 -2.36
C PHE A 18 -38.38 -7.83 -2.19
N LEU A 19 -38.05 -8.85 -3.01
CA LEU A 19 -38.66 -10.17 -2.92
C LEU A 19 -38.29 -10.83 -1.56
N LEU A 20 -37.04 -10.74 -1.13
CA LEU A 20 -36.60 -11.25 0.18
C LEU A 20 -37.29 -10.52 1.34
N LEU A 21 -37.44 -9.20 1.27
CA LEU A 21 -38.16 -8.42 2.26
C LEU A 21 -39.65 -8.79 2.31
N LEU A 22 -40.27 -8.98 1.17
CA LEU A 22 -41.66 -9.39 1.05
C LEU A 22 -41.88 -10.78 1.60
N LEU A 23 -41.01 -11.74 1.27
CA LEU A 23 -41.04 -13.11 1.83
C LEU A 23 -40.87 -13.10 3.35
N ASN A 24 -39.89 -12.33 3.84
CA ASN A 24 -39.67 -12.19 5.30
C ASN A 24 -40.87 -11.57 6.01
N SER A 25 -41.50 -10.55 5.41
CA SER A 25 -42.73 -9.94 5.92
C SER A 25 -43.89 -10.92 5.93
N LEU A 26 -44.08 -11.69 4.86
CA LEU A 26 -45.14 -12.71 4.77
C LEU A 26 -44.94 -13.84 5.82
N ILE A 27 -43.69 -14.30 5.98
CA ILE A 27 -43.36 -15.32 7.00
C ILE A 27 -43.65 -14.76 8.39
N ARG A 28 -43.29 -13.51 8.65
CA ARG A 28 -43.51 -12.85 9.94
C ARG A 28 -45.00 -12.69 10.22
N VAL A 29 -45.80 -12.26 9.25
CA VAL A 29 -47.24 -12.12 9.38
C VAL A 29 -47.94 -13.49 9.56
N ARG A 30 -47.55 -14.52 8.81
CA ARG A 30 -48.09 -15.87 8.97
C ARG A 30 -47.77 -16.51 10.33
N ARG A 31 -46.62 -16.18 10.92
CA ARG A 31 -46.20 -16.69 12.24
C ARG A 31 -46.71 -15.87 13.43
N ALA A 32 -47.16 -14.64 13.19
CA ALA A 32 -47.66 -13.75 14.24
C ALA A 32 -49.07 -14.06 14.61
N LYS A 33 -49.34 -14.35 15.90
CA LYS A 33 -50.69 -14.49 16.43
C LYS A 33 -51.30 -13.07 16.51
N PRO A 34 -52.56 -12.85 16.03
CA PRO A 34 -53.21 -11.53 16.00
C PRO A 34 -53.23 -10.80 17.37
N LEU A 35 -53.38 -11.59 18.44
CA LEU A 35 -53.41 -11.05 19.82
C LEU A 35 -52.03 -10.52 20.29
N GLU A 36 -50.93 -11.12 19.81
CA GLU A 36 -49.56 -10.67 20.09
C GLU A 36 -49.22 -9.39 19.37
N LEU A 37 -49.71 -9.18 18.14
CA LEU A 37 -49.52 -7.97 17.37
C LEU A 37 -50.10 -6.71 18.05
N ILE A 38 -51.29 -6.82 18.62
CA ILE A 38 -51.96 -5.76 19.33
C ILE A 38 -51.24 -5.43 20.65
N LYS A 39 -50.81 -6.48 21.40
CA LYS A 39 -50.02 -6.30 22.62
C LYS A 39 -48.63 -5.77 22.39
N THR A 40 -47.96 -6.13 21.27
CA THR A 40 -46.59 -5.69 20.98
C THR A 40 -46.53 -4.21 20.63
N ALA A 41 -47.60 -3.63 20.07
CA ALA A 41 -47.69 -2.21 19.77
C ALA A 41 -47.68 -1.31 21.03
N SER A 42 -48.15 -1.83 22.17
CA SER A 42 -48.23 -1.10 23.45
C SER A 42 -47.11 -1.44 24.43
N MET A 43 -46.35 -2.48 24.21
CA MET A 43 -45.25 -2.87 25.09
C MET A 43 -43.95 -2.25 24.59
N GLY A 44 -43.27 -1.46 25.44
CA GLY A 44 -41.92 -0.97 25.18
C GLY A 44 -40.90 -2.08 24.96
N GLU A 45 -39.78 -1.77 24.31
CA GLU A 45 -38.71 -2.73 24.07
C GLU A 45 -38.20 -3.34 25.39
N ARG A 46 -38.15 -4.68 25.44
CA ARG A 46 -37.59 -5.37 26.61
C ARG A 46 -36.11 -5.06 26.74
N MET A 47 -35.66 -4.68 27.94
CA MET A 47 -34.25 -4.47 28.23
C MET A 47 -33.48 -5.78 28.06
N PRO A 48 -32.40 -5.81 27.28
CA PRO A 48 -31.56 -7.00 27.14
C PRO A 48 -30.95 -7.35 28.50
N LYS A 49 -30.99 -8.65 28.85
CA LYS A 49 -30.52 -9.12 30.15
C LYS A 49 -28.98 -9.07 30.28
N PHE A 50 -28.25 -9.10 29.14
CA PHE A 50 -26.79 -9.20 29.06
C PHE A 50 -26.11 -7.95 28.46
N LEU A 51 -26.57 -6.76 28.84
CA LEU A 51 -25.99 -5.49 28.38
C LEU A 51 -24.46 -5.38 28.53
N TRP A 52 -23.95 -5.88 29.66
CA TRP A 52 -22.51 -5.88 29.92
C TRP A 52 -21.74 -6.77 28.96
N VAL A 53 -22.32 -7.88 28.54
CA VAL A 53 -21.70 -8.80 27.58
C VAL A 53 -21.68 -8.15 26.19
N GLU A 54 -22.79 -7.50 25.76
CA GLU A 54 -22.83 -6.76 24.49
C GLU A 54 -21.83 -5.60 24.48
N ALA A 55 -21.72 -4.83 25.58
CA ALA A 55 -20.76 -3.75 25.69
C ALA A 55 -19.30 -4.26 25.66
N LEU A 56 -19.01 -5.31 26.46
CA LEU A 56 -17.69 -5.91 26.52
C LEU A 56 -17.28 -6.52 25.17
N ALA A 57 -18.21 -7.22 24.52
CA ALA A 57 -17.99 -7.77 23.19
C ALA A 57 -17.70 -6.66 22.15
N GLY A 58 -18.46 -5.54 22.20
CA GLY A 58 -18.23 -4.39 21.34
C GLY A 58 -16.83 -3.78 21.54
N VAL A 59 -16.39 -3.60 22.78
CA VAL A 59 -15.04 -3.10 23.10
C VAL A 59 -13.96 -4.08 22.66
N ALA A 60 -14.15 -5.37 22.90
CA ALA A 60 -13.19 -6.41 22.50
C ALA A 60 -13.05 -6.50 20.98
N LEU A 61 -14.17 -6.46 20.23
CA LEU A 61 -14.18 -6.45 18.77
C LEU A 61 -13.48 -5.21 18.21
N LEU A 62 -13.74 -4.04 18.80
CA LEU A 62 -13.09 -2.79 18.40
C LEU A 62 -11.58 -2.84 18.66
N GLY A 63 -11.17 -3.29 19.86
CA GLY A 63 -9.76 -3.44 20.21
C GLY A 63 -9.04 -4.43 19.30
N TYR A 64 -9.68 -5.54 18.95
CA TYR A 64 -9.12 -6.51 18.01
C TYR A 64 -8.99 -5.94 16.59
N ALA A 65 -9.98 -5.17 16.12
CA ALA A 65 -9.91 -4.50 14.82
C ALA A 65 -8.76 -3.49 14.76
N TYR A 66 -8.53 -2.71 15.81
CA TYR A 66 -7.38 -1.79 15.89
C TYR A 66 -6.05 -2.55 15.98
N TYR A 67 -6.01 -3.64 16.72
CA TYR A 67 -4.82 -4.49 16.77
C TYR A 67 -4.46 -5.03 15.38
N LEU A 68 -5.44 -5.52 14.62
CA LEU A 68 -5.22 -5.97 13.23
C LEU A 68 -4.69 -4.83 12.34
N ALA A 69 -5.26 -3.61 12.48
CA ALA A 69 -4.84 -2.46 11.68
C ALA A 69 -3.40 -2.00 11.95
N VAL A 70 -2.89 -2.21 13.16
CA VAL A 70 -1.51 -1.82 13.55
C VAL A 70 -0.52 -2.95 13.32
N ALA A 71 -0.93 -4.21 13.53
CA ALA A 71 -0.05 -5.36 13.44
C ALA A 71 0.35 -5.71 11.99
N ILE A 72 -0.52 -5.41 11.01
CA ILE A 72 -0.28 -5.75 9.62
C ILE A 72 0.41 -4.56 8.94
N GLN A 73 1.71 -4.69 8.70
CA GLN A 73 2.53 -3.66 8.05
C GLN A 73 2.72 -3.90 6.55
N GLU A 74 2.35 -5.09 6.07
CA GLU A 74 2.54 -5.51 4.68
C GLU A 74 1.40 -5.01 3.79
N PRO A 75 1.68 -4.28 2.69
CA PRO A 75 0.65 -3.65 1.86
C PRO A 75 -0.34 -4.62 1.23
N LEU A 76 0.11 -5.82 0.82
CA LEU A 76 -0.74 -6.81 0.13
C LEU A 76 -1.60 -7.62 1.10
N SER A 77 -1.05 -8.04 2.23
CA SER A 77 -1.81 -8.68 3.30
C SER A 77 -2.75 -7.68 3.99
N ALA A 78 -2.36 -6.41 4.11
CA ALA A 78 -3.22 -5.34 4.60
C ALA A 78 -4.51 -5.20 3.79
N LEU A 79 -4.45 -5.36 2.45
CA LEU A 79 -5.64 -5.26 1.60
C LEU A 79 -6.69 -6.34 1.92
N THR A 80 -6.28 -7.58 2.16
CA THR A 80 -7.19 -8.68 2.50
C THR A 80 -7.77 -8.54 3.90
N TRP A 81 -6.96 -8.18 4.88
CA TRP A 81 -7.39 -7.98 6.27
C TRP A 81 -8.17 -6.68 6.48
N PHE A 82 -8.02 -5.70 5.58
CA PHE A 82 -8.77 -4.45 5.62
C PHE A 82 -10.28 -4.67 5.64
N PHE A 83 -10.81 -5.51 4.73
CA PHE A 83 -12.24 -5.80 4.68
C PHE A 83 -12.73 -6.49 5.96
N ALA A 84 -11.95 -7.41 6.52
CA ALA A 84 -12.27 -8.05 7.80
C ALA A 84 -12.29 -7.03 8.95
N ALA A 85 -11.30 -6.15 9.02
CA ALA A 85 -11.22 -5.09 10.02
C ALA A 85 -12.42 -4.12 9.92
N VAL A 86 -12.80 -3.71 8.71
CA VAL A 86 -13.96 -2.84 8.48
C VAL A 86 -15.26 -3.50 8.97
N LEU A 87 -15.48 -4.79 8.66
CA LEU A 87 -16.65 -5.51 9.14
C LEU A 87 -16.68 -5.60 10.68
N LEU A 88 -15.53 -5.87 11.30
CA LEU A 88 -15.40 -5.90 12.77
C LEU A 88 -15.73 -4.54 13.40
N VAL A 89 -15.23 -3.44 12.82
CA VAL A 89 -15.53 -2.09 13.29
C VAL A 89 -17.02 -1.77 13.16
N ILE A 90 -17.66 -2.14 12.05
CA ILE A 90 -19.11 -1.95 11.86
C ILE A 90 -19.89 -2.70 12.93
N LEU A 91 -19.60 -3.98 13.15
CA LEU A 91 -20.26 -4.80 14.16
C LEU A 91 -20.02 -4.26 15.57
N ALA A 92 -18.79 -3.87 15.89
CA ALA A 92 -18.44 -3.25 17.16
C ALA A 92 -19.19 -1.95 17.39
N THR A 93 -19.29 -1.10 16.37
CA THR A 93 -20.03 0.17 16.43
C THR A 93 -21.51 -0.07 16.73
N TYR A 94 -22.16 -1.01 16.04
CA TYR A 94 -23.55 -1.37 16.35
C TYR A 94 -23.72 -1.88 17.78
N ALA A 95 -22.86 -2.79 18.24
CA ALA A 95 -22.90 -3.32 19.60
C ALA A 95 -22.72 -2.22 20.65
N LEU A 96 -21.75 -1.33 20.45
CA LEU A 96 -21.47 -0.21 21.36
C LEU A 96 -22.59 0.82 21.41
N PHE A 97 -23.18 1.18 20.27
CA PHE A 97 -24.30 2.13 20.24
C PHE A 97 -25.57 1.53 20.85
N LEU A 98 -25.86 0.25 20.62
CA LEU A 98 -26.99 -0.44 21.24
C LEU A 98 -26.83 -0.51 22.77
N ALA A 99 -25.67 -0.98 23.24
CA ALA A 99 -25.37 -1.02 24.67
C ALA A 99 -25.31 0.38 25.29
N GLY A 100 -24.63 1.32 24.63
CA GLY A 100 -24.47 2.70 25.06
C GLY A 100 -25.81 3.44 25.20
N SER A 101 -26.73 3.27 24.25
CA SER A 101 -28.09 3.86 24.33
C SER A 101 -28.83 3.40 25.57
N VAL A 102 -28.74 2.13 25.91
CA VAL A 102 -29.38 1.59 27.12
C VAL A 102 -28.72 2.08 28.40
N VAL A 103 -27.37 2.12 28.42
CA VAL A 103 -26.60 2.64 29.56
C VAL A 103 -26.91 4.12 29.79
N LEU A 104 -26.94 4.92 28.72
CA LEU A 104 -27.28 6.35 28.78
C LEU A 104 -28.68 6.56 29.37
N CYS A 105 -29.70 5.83 28.89
CA CYS A 105 -31.03 5.89 29.43
C CYS A 105 -31.12 5.52 30.93
N LYS A 106 -30.34 4.50 31.34
CA LYS A 106 -30.24 4.10 32.76
C LYS A 106 -29.57 5.17 33.61
N LEU A 107 -28.50 5.80 33.14
CA LEU A 107 -27.78 6.87 33.83
C LEU A 107 -28.68 8.10 33.98
N LEU A 108 -29.38 8.52 32.93
CA LEU A 108 -30.33 9.64 32.96
C LEU A 108 -31.48 9.37 33.93
N LYS A 109 -31.99 8.13 33.98
CA LYS A 109 -33.04 7.74 34.93
C LYS A 109 -32.54 7.71 36.38
N LYS A 110 -31.28 7.36 36.62
CA LYS A 110 -30.68 7.33 37.97
C LYS A 110 -30.55 8.72 38.58
N ASN A 111 -30.32 9.73 37.74
CA ASN A 111 -30.25 11.13 38.20
C ASN A 111 -31.65 11.71 38.40
N LYS A 112 -32.18 11.55 39.60
CA LYS A 112 -33.56 11.97 39.95
C LYS A 112 -33.78 13.47 39.71
N ARG A 113 -32.80 14.33 39.95
CA ARG A 113 -32.90 15.79 39.78
C ARG A 113 -33.05 16.20 38.30
N TYR A 114 -32.50 15.43 37.39
CA TYR A 114 -32.62 15.62 35.93
C TYR A 114 -33.90 14.97 35.39
N TYR A 115 -34.18 13.73 35.78
CA TYR A 115 -35.28 12.92 35.26
C TYR A 115 -36.69 13.50 35.58
N TYR A 116 -36.92 14.02 36.79
CA TYR A 116 -38.25 14.52 37.22
C TYR A 116 -38.59 15.94 36.73
N LYS A 117 -37.77 16.58 35.91
CA LYS A 117 -38.18 17.82 35.22
C LYS A 117 -39.15 17.44 34.08
N ALA A 118 -40.31 18.18 33.97
CA ALA A 118 -41.38 17.84 33.05
C ALA A 118 -40.93 17.56 31.59
N ASN A 119 -40.07 18.43 31.05
CA ASN A 119 -39.59 18.31 29.68
C ASN A 119 -38.61 17.11 29.50
N HIS A 120 -37.80 16.81 30.53
CA HIS A 120 -36.83 15.72 30.47
C HIS A 120 -37.45 14.33 30.69
N PHE A 121 -38.50 14.29 31.53
CA PHE A 121 -39.24 13.06 31.80
C PHE A 121 -39.87 12.47 30.54
N VAL A 122 -40.54 13.30 29.75
CA VAL A 122 -41.18 12.88 28.50
C VAL A 122 -40.13 12.42 27.49
N SER A 123 -39.06 13.19 27.33
CA SER A 123 -37.97 12.87 26.37
C SER A 123 -37.25 11.58 26.73
N VAL A 124 -36.85 11.41 28.00
CA VAL A 124 -36.12 10.19 28.44
C VAL A 124 -37.03 8.97 28.40
N SER A 125 -38.31 9.12 28.78
CA SER A 125 -39.27 8.02 28.72
C SER A 125 -39.57 7.59 27.28
N SER A 126 -39.75 8.53 26.37
CA SER A 126 -39.92 8.24 24.94
C SER A 126 -38.70 7.58 24.33
N MET A 127 -37.48 8.05 24.67
CA MET A 127 -36.23 7.46 24.24
C MET A 127 -36.07 6.04 24.79
N MET A 128 -36.42 5.79 26.04
CA MET A 128 -36.35 4.49 26.66
C MET A 128 -37.35 3.49 26.06
N PHE A 129 -38.48 3.94 25.55
CA PHE A 129 -39.48 3.09 24.89
C PHE A 129 -38.97 2.50 23.57
N ARG A 130 -38.10 3.23 22.86
CA ARG A 130 -37.56 2.86 21.54
C ARG A 130 -36.02 2.81 21.50
N MET A 131 -35.35 2.51 22.62
CA MET A 131 -33.91 2.71 22.75
C MET A 131 -33.08 1.84 21.82
N ARG A 132 -33.50 0.62 21.52
CA ARG A 132 -32.80 -0.26 20.57
C ARG A 132 -32.86 0.27 19.15
N ARG A 133 -34.03 0.73 18.73
CA ARG A 133 -34.24 1.31 17.41
C ARG A 133 -33.49 2.62 17.23
N ASN A 134 -33.49 3.44 18.27
CA ASN A 134 -32.77 4.73 18.28
C ASN A 134 -31.24 4.50 18.30
N GLY A 135 -30.75 3.51 19.07
CA GLY A 135 -29.35 3.13 19.11
C GLY A 135 -28.83 2.61 17.74
N ALA A 136 -29.63 1.79 17.07
CA ALA A 136 -29.30 1.30 15.72
C ALA A 136 -29.30 2.46 14.69
N GLY A 137 -30.25 3.39 14.77
CA GLY A 137 -30.29 4.59 13.92
C GLY A 137 -29.05 5.47 14.10
N LEU A 138 -28.65 5.72 15.36
CA LEU A 138 -27.43 6.48 15.67
C LEU A 138 -26.17 5.78 15.17
N ALA A 139 -26.09 4.45 15.32
CA ALA A 139 -24.98 3.66 14.77
C ALA A 139 -24.88 3.80 13.25
N SER A 140 -26.01 3.69 12.54
CA SER A 140 -26.05 3.86 11.09
C SER A 140 -25.60 5.24 10.64
N ILE A 141 -26.06 6.30 11.31
CA ILE A 141 -25.64 7.68 11.02
C ILE A 141 -24.13 7.84 11.29
N CYS A 142 -23.64 7.32 12.39
CA CYS A 142 -22.22 7.37 12.73
C CYS A 142 -21.37 6.66 11.67
N ILE A 143 -21.76 5.46 11.24
CA ILE A 143 -21.04 4.70 10.20
C ILE A 143 -21.06 5.47 8.86
N LEU A 144 -22.20 6.03 8.46
CA LEU A 144 -22.28 6.83 7.23
C LEU A 144 -21.40 8.06 7.29
N LEU A 145 -21.43 8.83 8.39
CA LEU A 145 -20.59 10.01 8.56
C LEU A 145 -19.10 9.64 8.56
N THR A 146 -18.71 8.60 9.29
CA THR A 146 -17.30 8.16 9.32
C THR A 146 -16.85 7.67 7.95
N THR A 147 -17.70 6.96 7.20
CA THR A 147 -17.38 6.52 5.83
C THR A 147 -17.13 7.71 4.91
N VAL A 148 -17.98 8.74 4.96
CA VAL A 148 -17.80 9.96 4.16
C VAL A 148 -16.50 10.68 4.56
N LEU A 149 -16.26 10.84 5.86
CA LEU A 149 -15.03 11.48 6.35
C LEU A 149 -13.78 10.70 5.94
N VAL A 150 -13.80 9.37 6.06
CA VAL A 150 -12.68 8.51 5.62
C VAL A 150 -12.45 8.66 4.12
N MET A 151 -13.49 8.67 3.30
CA MET A 151 -13.34 8.90 1.85
C MET A 151 -12.70 10.25 1.54
N LEU A 152 -13.17 11.33 2.19
CA LEU A 152 -12.60 12.68 1.99
C LEU A 152 -11.14 12.74 2.42
N VAL A 153 -10.81 12.23 3.60
CA VAL A 153 -9.44 12.22 4.13
C VAL A 153 -8.53 11.35 3.26
N SER A 154 -8.99 10.15 2.86
CA SER A 154 -8.20 9.26 2.01
C SER A 154 -7.93 9.88 0.64
N THR A 155 -8.93 10.51 0.03
CA THR A 155 -8.76 11.20 -1.27
C THR A 155 -7.78 12.37 -1.14
N ALA A 156 -7.91 13.19 -0.10
CA ALA A 156 -6.98 14.28 0.16
C ALA A 156 -5.55 13.78 0.43
N SER A 157 -5.41 12.70 1.22
CA SER A 157 -4.11 12.09 1.52
C SER A 157 -3.45 11.50 0.27
N LEU A 158 -4.24 10.86 -0.60
CA LEU A 158 -3.73 10.35 -1.88
C LEU A 158 -3.27 11.49 -2.79
N TYR A 159 -4.03 12.58 -2.86
CA TYR A 159 -3.66 13.74 -3.66
C TYR A 159 -2.36 14.38 -3.17
N ILE A 160 -2.26 14.64 -1.86
CA ILE A 160 -1.05 15.22 -1.25
C ILE A 160 0.13 14.24 -1.32
N GLY A 161 -0.12 12.94 -1.12
CA GLY A 161 0.91 11.91 -1.15
C GLY A 161 1.40 11.57 -2.57
N ALA A 162 0.60 11.83 -3.60
CA ALA A 162 0.98 11.56 -4.99
C ALA A 162 2.20 12.40 -5.40
N GLU A 163 2.22 13.67 -5.04
CA GLU A 163 3.33 14.58 -5.33
C GLU A 163 4.62 14.11 -4.64
N GLY A 164 4.56 13.76 -3.38
CA GLY A 164 5.71 13.20 -2.66
C GLY A 164 6.17 11.84 -3.20
N SER A 165 5.25 11.02 -3.71
CA SER A 165 5.59 9.74 -4.35
C SER A 165 6.26 9.93 -5.71
N ILE A 166 5.87 10.94 -6.47
CA ILE A 166 6.50 11.28 -7.75
C ILE A 166 7.92 11.78 -7.50
N GLN A 167 8.12 12.72 -6.57
CA GLN A 167 9.44 13.21 -6.20
C GLN A 167 10.36 12.12 -5.64
N ALA A 168 9.83 11.20 -4.81
CA ALA A 168 10.61 10.06 -4.33
C ALA A 168 10.97 9.07 -5.44
N ARG A 169 10.15 8.98 -6.49
CA ARG A 169 10.39 8.08 -7.62
C ARG A 169 11.29 8.69 -8.68
N TYR A 170 11.19 10.00 -8.87
CA TYR A 170 11.94 10.79 -9.82
C TYR A 170 12.47 12.02 -9.08
N PRO A 171 13.62 11.86 -8.38
CA PRO A 171 14.19 12.94 -7.58
C PRO A 171 14.69 14.12 -8.44
N ASP A 172 15.01 13.86 -9.70
CA ASP A 172 15.49 14.86 -10.67
C ASP A 172 14.33 15.28 -11.59
N GLY A 173 14.34 16.52 -12.05
CA GLY A 173 13.35 17.07 -12.99
C GLY A 173 13.28 16.28 -14.30
N ILE A 174 14.44 15.85 -14.82
CA ILE A 174 14.53 14.96 -15.98
C ILE A 174 15.32 13.72 -15.59
N THR A 175 14.68 12.55 -15.68
CA THR A 175 15.31 11.24 -15.46
C THR A 175 15.29 10.42 -16.74
N ILE A 176 16.46 9.98 -17.18
CA ILE A 176 16.67 9.11 -18.34
C ILE A 176 17.06 7.73 -17.83
N THR A 177 16.29 6.72 -18.21
CA THR A 177 16.60 5.32 -17.92
C THR A 177 16.86 4.60 -19.23
N SER A 178 18.06 4.08 -19.41
CA SER A 178 18.49 3.30 -20.55
C SER A 178 18.69 1.85 -20.11
N ARG A 179 17.97 0.92 -20.72
CA ARG A 179 18.06 -0.52 -20.45
C ARG A 179 18.83 -1.23 -21.55
N PHE A 180 19.66 -2.19 -21.15
CA PHE A 180 20.53 -2.95 -22.03
C PHE A 180 20.40 -4.43 -21.73
N ASP A 181 20.61 -5.25 -22.75
CA ASP A 181 20.64 -6.70 -22.62
C ASP A 181 21.99 -7.21 -22.10
N SER A 182 23.06 -6.39 -22.18
CA SER A 182 24.42 -6.75 -21.78
C SER A 182 25.08 -5.64 -20.98
N TRP A 183 25.80 -6.04 -19.93
CA TRP A 183 26.62 -5.12 -19.14
C TRP A 183 27.70 -4.43 -19.99
N GLN A 184 28.36 -5.19 -20.90
CA GLN A 184 29.41 -4.65 -21.75
C GLN A 184 28.87 -3.54 -22.67
N THR A 185 27.72 -3.80 -23.32
CA THR A 185 27.07 -2.81 -24.19
C THR A 185 26.70 -1.54 -23.39
N MET A 186 26.21 -1.72 -22.16
CA MET A 186 25.92 -0.60 -21.28
C MET A 186 27.17 0.18 -20.90
N ALA A 187 28.25 -0.50 -20.51
CA ALA A 187 29.51 0.13 -20.11
C ALA A 187 30.16 0.92 -21.25
N ASP A 188 30.11 0.38 -22.47
CA ASP A 188 30.63 1.03 -23.66
C ASP A 188 29.78 2.22 -24.14
N SER A 189 28.46 2.14 -23.93
CA SER A 189 27.50 3.17 -24.38
C SER A 189 27.30 4.30 -23.36
N ALA A 190 27.46 4.04 -22.07
CA ALA A 190 27.21 5.01 -21.00
C ALA A 190 27.97 6.33 -21.19
N PRO A 191 29.27 6.36 -21.51
CA PRO A 191 30.00 7.62 -21.73
C PRO A 191 29.50 8.40 -22.95
N ILE A 192 29.03 7.72 -23.99
CA ILE A 192 28.48 8.34 -25.19
C ILE A 192 27.14 9.01 -24.87
N LEU A 193 26.27 8.30 -24.12
CA LEU A 193 24.98 8.82 -23.69
C LEU A 193 25.16 9.99 -22.71
N GLU A 194 26.10 9.89 -21.76
CA GLU A 194 26.39 10.96 -20.82
C GLU A 194 26.88 12.23 -21.52
N GLU A 195 27.75 12.10 -22.52
CA GLU A 195 28.22 13.24 -23.29
C GLU A 195 27.08 13.92 -24.09
N ALA A 196 26.19 13.12 -24.70
CA ALA A 196 25.00 13.66 -25.39
C ALA A 196 24.05 14.41 -24.43
N VAL A 197 23.87 13.88 -23.23
CA VAL A 197 23.09 14.54 -22.19
C VAL A 197 23.75 15.83 -21.77
N ARG A 198 25.06 15.84 -21.51
CA ARG A 198 25.87 17.01 -21.11
C ARG A 198 25.79 18.14 -22.13
N GLN A 199 25.89 17.81 -23.42
CA GLN A 199 25.77 18.79 -24.51
C GLN A 199 24.40 19.47 -24.56
N THR A 200 23.35 18.77 -24.16
CA THR A 200 21.97 19.29 -24.18
C THR A 200 21.56 19.92 -22.86
N ALA A 201 21.98 19.38 -21.73
CA ALA A 201 21.69 19.88 -20.39
C ALA A 201 22.49 21.17 -20.07
N GLY A 202 23.64 21.42 -20.74
CA GLY A 202 24.49 22.58 -20.52
C GLY A 202 25.18 22.56 -19.16
N ASP A 203 24.98 23.61 -18.34
CA ASP A 203 25.66 23.78 -17.03
C ASP A 203 24.92 23.04 -15.89
N ALA A 204 23.83 22.28 -16.17
CA ALA A 204 23.10 21.54 -15.15
C ALA A 204 23.98 20.43 -14.54
N PRO A 205 23.96 20.24 -13.21
CA PRO A 205 24.68 19.15 -12.58
C PRO A 205 24.02 17.82 -12.96
N ILE A 206 24.79 16.94 -13.60
CA ILE A 206 24.32 15.63 -14.06
C ILE A 206 24.74 14.56 -13.06
N HIS A 207 23.79 13.74 -12.66
CA HIS A 207 24.00 12.56 -11.83
C HIS A 207 23.76 11.31 -12.67
N SER A 208 24.74 10.44 -12.78
CA SER A 208 24.60 9.19 -13.54
C SER A 208 25.12 8.00 -12.75
N TYR A 209 24.47 6.86 -12.89
CA TYR A 209 24.93 5.61 -12.29
C TYR A 209 24.48 4.40 -13.11
N ARG A 210 25.24 3.31 -12.97
CA ARG A 210 24.96 2.04 -13.59
C ARG A 210 24.37 1.08 -12.56
N SER A 211 23.44 0.28 -12.97
CA SER A 211 22.83 -0.74 -12.11
C SER A 211 22.54 -2.02 -12.88
N ALA A 212 22.56 -3.12 -12.17
CA ALA A 212 22.10 -4.40 -12.66
C ALA A 212 20.97 -4.87 -11.76
N GLN A 213 19.80 -5.15 -12.33
CA GLN A 213 18.58 -5.42 -11.58
C GLN A 213 18.02 -6.80 -11.93
N THR A 214 17.65 -7.57 -10.92
CA THR A 214 16.89 -8.81 -11.04
C THR A 214 15.78 -8.86 -10.00
N SER A 215 14.72 -9.64 -10.26
CA SER A 215 13.61 -9.83 -9.34
C SER A 215 13.34 -11.32 -9.18
N GLY A 216 12.93 -11.72 -7.98
CA GLY A 216 12.66 -13.11 -7.68
C GLY A 216 12.10 -13.30 -6.28
N LEU A 217 12.25 -14.50 -5.75
CA LEU A 217 11.79 -14.89 -4.42
C LEU A 217 12.92 -14.71 -3.42
N LEU A 218 12.73 -13.79 -2.47
CA LEU A 218 13.72 -13.42 -1.46
C LEU A 218 13.53 -14.27 -0.21
N THR A 219 14.61 -14.86 0.25
CA THR A 219 14.74 -15.51 1.57
C THR A 219 15.57 -14.63 2.50
N GLU A 220 15.90 -15.14 3.70
CA GLU A 220 16.75 -14.41 4.65
C GLU A 220 18.18 -14.19 4.15
N THR A 221 18.66 -14.99 3.19
CA THR A 221 20.07 -14.94 2.73
C THR A 221 20.22 -14.97 1.22
N GLU A 222 19.18 -15.31 0.48
CA GLU A 222 19.27 -15.57 -0.95
C GLU A 222 18.08 -15.04 -1.73
N LEU A 223 18.30 -14.73 -3.00
CA LEU A 223 17.25 -14.48 -3.98
C LEU A 223 17.23 -15.63 -5.01
N TYR A 224 16.05 -16.22 -5.17
CA TYR A 224 15.74 -17.24 -6.16
C TYR A 224 15.02 -16.61 -7.34
N TRP A 225 15.54 -16.75 -8.54
CA TRP A 225 14.83 -16.33 -9.76
C TRP A 225 13.96 -17.42 -10.34
N ASP A 226 14.30 -18.71 -10.06
CA ASP A 226 13.47 -19.84 -10.46
C ASP A 226 12.47 -20.23 -9.37
N ALA A 227 11.18 -20.06 -9.68
CA ALA A 227 10.10 -20.38 -8.74
C ALA A 227 9.99 -21.89 -8.44
N ASP A 228 10.45 -22.75 -9.35
CA ASP A 228 10.40 -24.20 -9.15
C ASP A 228 11.53 -24.68 -8.23
N THR A 229 12.72 -24.14 -8.37
CA THR A 229 13.83 -24.35 -7.44
C THR A 229 13.46 -23.87 -6.03
N TYR A 230 12.89 -22.67 -5.91
CA TYR A 230 12.41 -22.17 -4.61
C TYR A 230 11.39 -23.10 -3.96
N ARG A 231 10.42 -23.63 -4.74
CA ARG A 231 9.39 -24.54 -4.22
C ARG A 231 9.96 -25.88 -3.75
N GLN A 232 10.99 -26.38 -4.39
CA GLN A 232 11.64 -27.63 -4.01
C GLN A 232 12.35 -27.50 -2.65
N GLU A 233 12.97 -26.36 -2.39
CA GLU A 233 13.78 -26.14 -1.19
C GLU A 233 12.96 -25.56 -0.02
N HIS A 234 12.02 -24.65 -0.31
CA HIS A 234 11.30 -23.86 0.71
C HIS A 234 9.78 -24.12 0.75
N GLY A 235 9.23 -24.87 -0.22
CA GLY A 235 7.81 -25.16 -0.34
C GLY A 235 7.01 -24.05 -1.02
N THR A 236 5.72 -23.95 -0.72
CA THR A 236 4.85 -22.95 -1.34
C THR A 236 5.08 -21.56 -0.76
N LEU A 237 4.98 -20.53 -1.60
CA LEU A 237 4.97 -19.12 -1.19
C LEU A 237 3.99 -18.88 -0.03
N ARG A 238 4.49 -18.36 1.07
CA ARG A 238 3.69 -18.06 2.27
C ARG A 238 3.18 -16.64 2.29
N SER A 239 3.90 -15.72 1.66
CA SER A 239 3.56 -14.29 1.61
C SER A 239 4.12 -13.63 0.34
N TYR A 240 3.47 -12.55 -0.09
CA TYR A 240 3.95 -11.71 -1.18
C TYR A 240 5.21 -10.91 -0.84
N ASP A 241 5.58 -10.82 0.44
CA ASP A 241 6.81 -10.15 0.88
C ASP A 241 8.07 -10.91 0.51
N GLN A 242 7.90 -12.15 0.08
CA GLN A 242 8.98 -12.96 -0.48
C GLN A 242 9.33 -12.57 -1.93
N LEU A 243 8.46 -11.77 -2.60
CA LEU A 243 8.79 -11.19 -3.89
C LEU A 243 9.68 -9.97 -3.67
N GLY A 244 10.94 -10.05 -4.07
CA GLY A 244 11.90 -8.98 -3.91
C GLY A 244 12.61 -8.61 -5.20
N THR A 245 13.21 -7.42 -5.20
CA THR A 245 14.08 -6.95 -6.28
C THR A 245 15.47 -6.71 -5.72
N VAL A 246 16.48 -7.21 -6.40
CA VAL A 246 17.89 -6.94 -6.10
C VAL A 246 18.45 -6.01 -7.14
N ILE A 247 19.10 -4.94 -6.69
CA ILE A 247 19.80 -3.96 -7.52
C ILE A 247 21.26 -3.98 -7.14
N ALA A 248 22.11 -4.42 -8.04
CA ALA A 248 23.56 -4.40 -7.87
C ALA A 248 24.13 -3.10 -8.45
N LEU A 249 24.90 -2.38 -7.64
CA LEU A 249 25.58 -1.14 -8.00
C LEU A 249 27.08 -1.29 -7.96
N PRO A 250 27.82 -0.74 -8.92
CA PRO A 250 29.26 -0.61 -8.82
C PRO A 250 29.69 0.28 -7.65
N LEU A 251 30.70 -0.14 -6.91
CA LEU A 251 31.24 0.63 -5.79
C LEU A 251 31.66 2.05 -6.19
N GLU A 252 32.21 2.20 -7.40
CA GLU A 252 32.63 3.51 -7.94
C GLU A 252 31.44 4.48 -8.06
N ASP A 253 30.32 3.99 -8.63
CA ASP A 253 29.12 4.80 -8.83
C ASP A 253 28.48 5.14 -7.48
N TYR A 254 28.43 4.18 -6.54
CA TYR A 254 27.96 4.43 -5.17
C TYR A 254 28.79 5.52 -4.47
N ASN A 255 30.12 5.40 -4.49
CA ASN A 255 31.00 6.37 -3.85
C ASN A 255 30.86 7.76 -4.48
N ARG A 256 30.72 7.84 -5.81
CA ARG A 256 30.48 9.10 -6.53
C ARG A 256 29.16 9.75 -6.13
N MET A 257 28.07 8.97 -6.07
CA MET A 257 26.74 9.48 -5.75
C MET A 257 26.60 9.90 -4.29
N MET A 258 27.18 9.13 -3.36
CA MET A 258 27.12 9.40 -1.92
C MET A 258 28.21 10.33 -1.41
N GLY A 259 29.21 10.67 -2.25
CA GLY A 259 30.39 11.43 -1.81
C GLY A 259 31.25 10.70 -0.78
N THR A 260 31.23 9.37 -0.78
CA THR A 260 31.96 8.50 0.17
C THR A 260 33.21 7.89 -0.47
N GLN A 261 34.05 7.29 0.35
CA GLN A 261 35.25 6.54 -0.08
C GLN A 261 35.25 5.15 0.54
N GLU A 262 34.11 4.45 0.47
CA GLU A 262 34.05 3.07 0.94
C GLU A 262 34.92 2.16 0.07
N THR A 263 35.52 1.17 0.71
CA THR A 263 36.37 0.18 0.05
C THR A 263 35.85 -1.21 0.34
N LEU A 264 35.93 -2.11 -0.62
CA LEU A 264 35.52 -3.50 -0.50
C LEU A 264 36.68 -4.42 -0.88
N GLU A 265 36.76 -5.57 -0.25
CA GLU A 265 37.60 -6.69 -0.72
C GLU A 265 36.80 -7.53 -1.74
N ASP A 266 37.49 -8.46 -2.41
CA ASP A 266 36.83 -9.36 -3.33
C ASP A 266 35.89 -10.33 -2.57
N GLY A 267 34.63 -10.42 -3.04
CA GLY A 267 33.60 -11.20 -2.33
C GLY A 267 32.91 -10.45 -1.18
N GLU A 268 33.17 -9.15 -1.00
CA GLU A 268 32.45 -8.31 -0.04
C GLU A 268 31.43 -7.42 -0.73
N CYS A 269 30.38 -7.07 0.03
CA CYS A 269 29.36 -6.10 -0.40
C CYS A 269 28.93 -5.16 0.75
N LEU A 270 28.40 -4.00 0.39
CA LEU A 270 27.54 -3.19 1.26
C LEU A 270 26.09 -3.51 0.88
N LEU A 271 25.21 -3.59 1.87
CA LEU A 271 23.84 -3.98 1.66
C LEU A 271 22.89 -2.96 2.26
N TYR A 272 21.93 -2.50 1.47
CA TYR A 272 20.78 -1.71 1.89
C TYR A 272 19.49 -2.47 1.61
N CYS A 273 18.54 -2.42 2.54
CA CYS A 273 17.22 -3.00 2.33
C CYS A 273 16.13 -1.99 2.68
N SER A 274 15.21 -1.75 1.75
CA SER A 274 14.20 -0.71 1.90
C SER A 274 13.13 -0.99 2.95
N ARG A 275 12.82 -2.27 3.22
CA ARG A 275 11.67 -2.65 4.08
C ARG A 275 11.93 -3.76 5.07
N LEU A 276 12.93 -4.62 4.85
CA LEU A 276 13.25 -5.74 5.72
C LEU A 276 14.28 -5.31 6.77
N ARG A 277 14.04 -5.65 8.03
CA ARG A 277 14.98 -5.42 9.13
C ARG A 277 15.72 -6.72 9.45
N TYR A 278 16.46 -7.22 8.48
CA TYR A 278 17.36 -8.35 8.71
C TYR A 278 18.78 -7.85 8.91
N SER A 279 19.53 -8.52 9.76
CA SER A 279 21.00 -8.41 9.79
C SER A 279 21.55 -9.57 8.98
N TRP A 280 21.92 -9.30 7.75
CA TRP A 280 22.51 -10.32 6.88
C TRP A 280 24.03 -10.29 7.00
N ASP A 281 24.63 -11.44 7.31
CA ASP A 281 26.06 -11.63 7.30
C ASP A 281 26.58 -11.99 5.90
N SER A 282 25.74 -12.59 5.09
CA SER A 282 26.03 -12.95 3.70
C SER A 282 24.77 -12.86 2.84
N PHE A 283 24.94 -12.62 1.55
CA PHE A 283 23.88 -12.61 0.57
C PHE A 283 24.32 -13.30 -0.73
N ALA A 284 23.42 -14.11 -1.29
CA ALA A 284 23.66 -14.83 -2.53
C ALA A 284 22.48 -14.66 -3.52
N LEU A 285 22.78 -14.87 -4.80
CA LEU A 285 21.78 -15.18 -5.82
C LEU A 285 21.84 -16.68 -6.09
N GLU A 286 20.71 -17.26 -6.42
CA GLU A 286 20.62 -18.66 -6.86
C GLU A 286 21.67 -18.97 -7.93
N GLY A 287 22.55 -19.94 -7.67
CA GLY A 287 23.65 -20.34 -8.57
C GLY A 287 24.76 -19.29 -8.75
N GLY A 288 24.71 -18.18 -8.05
CA GLY A 288 25.72 -17.13 -8.08
C GLY A 288 26.70 -17.18 -6.91
N PRO A 289 27.66 -16.24 -6.87
CA PRO A 289 28.58 -16.12 -5.75
C PRO A 289 27.90 -15.66 -4.49
N THR A 290 28.28 -16.23 -3.34
CA THR A 290 27.90 -15.72 -2.03
C THR A 290 28.81 -14.56 -1.65
N LEU A 291 28.20 -13.40 -1.37
CA LEU A 291 28.92 -12.19 -0.95
C LEU A 291 28.83 -12.04 0.57
N ARG A 292 29.93 -11.66 1.20
CA ARG A 292 29.96 -11.32 2.64
C ARG A 292 29.50 -9.86 2.81
N VAL A 293 28.54 -9.64 3.68
CA VAL A 293 28.07 -8.28 3.99
C VAL A 293 29.07 -7.62 4.95
N LYS A 294 29.84 -6.67 4.44
CA LYS A 294 30.78 -5.89 5.25
C LYS A 294 30.06 -4.89 6.16
N LYS A 295 29.00 -4.28 5.64
CA LYS A 295 28.23 -3.25 6.34
C LYS A 295 26.80 -3.19 5.84
N MET A 296 25.85 -3.12 6.76
CA MET A 296 24.47 -2.76 6.46
C MET A 296 24.36 -1.25 6.39
N LEU A 297 23.84 -0.74 5.28
CA LEU A 297 23.62 0.68 5.07
C LEU A 297 22.27 1.08 5.64
N THR A 298 22.22 2.20 6.33
CA THR A 298 20.97 2.82 6.81
C THR A 298 20.33 3.70 5.77
N GLU A 299 21.12 4.24 4.85
CA GLU A 299 20.72 5.14 3.78
C GLU A 299 21.43 4.77 2.49
N CYS A 300 20.76 4.98 1.38
CA CYS A 300 21.30 4.91 0.03
C CYS A 300 20.80 6.14 -0.72
N PHE A 301 21.51 6.58 -1.78
CA PHE A 301 20.99 7.65 -2.64
C PHE A 301 19.65 7.21 -3.27
N ASP A 302 18.84 8.16 -3.67
CA ASP A 302 17.52 7.89 -4.23
C ASP A 302 17.65 7.12 -5.56
N ILE A 303 17.47 5.80 -5.44
CA ILE A 303 17.37 4.89 -6.57
C ILE A 303 15.90 4.81 -6.96
N GLY A 304 15.29 5.91 -7.31
CA GLY A 304 13.94 6.16 -7.76
C GLY A 304 12.93 5.00 -7.64
N SER A 305 13.07 3.97 -8.47
CA SER A 305 12.17 2.82 -8.47
C SER A 305 12.27 1.93 -7.22
N ALA A 306 13.41 1.90 -6.53
CA ALA A 306 13.64 1.05 -5.37
C ALA A 306 12.89 1.54 -4.12
N VAL A 307 12.81 2.84 -3.93
CA VAL A 307 12.15 3.45 -2.76
C VAL A 307 10.63 3.37 -2.88
N SER A 308 10.10 3.47 -4.09
CA SER A 308 8.65 3.48 -4.35
C SER A 308 8.04 2.09 -4.57
N SER A 309 8.85 1.01 -4.55
CA SER A 309 8.36 -0.35 -4.75
C SER A 309 7.52 -0.84 -3.57
N VAL A 310 6.42 -1.51 -3.89
CA VAL A 310 5.57 -2.21 -2.89
C VAL A 310 6.28 -3.45 -2.33
N THR A 311 7.19 -4.02 -3.13
CA THR A 311 7.99 -5.20 -2.77
C THR A 311 9.31 -4.78 -2.12
N PRO A 312 9.92 -5.63 -1.25
CA PRO A 312 11.24 -5.39 -0.71
C PRO A 312 12.28 -5.20 -1.81
N THR A 313 13.10 -4.17 -1.66
CA THR A 313 14.22 -3.93 -2.57
C THR A 313 15.52 -4.01 -1.78
N VAL A 314 16.43 -4.85 -2.26
CA VAL A 314 17.77 -5.03 -1.74
C VAL A 314 18.74 -4.36 -2.69
N VAL A 315 19.51 -3.40 -2.20
CA VAL A 315 20.57 -2.76 -2.95
C VAL A 315 21.90 -3.34 -2.49
N LEU A 316 22.63 -3.89 -3.42
CA LEU A 316 23.95 -4.45 -3.22
C LEU A 316 25.00 -3.57 -3.89
N VAL A 317 25.94 -3.04 -3.11
CA VAL A 317 27.10 -2.35 -3.64
C VAL A 317 28.28 -3.32 -3.67
N THR A 318 28.82 -3.57 -4.84
CA THR A 318 29.90 -4.56 -5.04
C THR A 318 30.92 -4.05 -6.05
N LYS A 319 32.14 -4.60 -6.01
CA LYS A 319 33.15 -4.35 -7.04
C LYS A 319 32.77 -4.95 -8.39
N ASP A 320 32.25 -6.17 -8.38
CA ASP A 320 31.85 -6.92 -9.59
C ASP A 320 30.33 -7.04 -9.68
N SER A 321 29.69 -5.99 -10.16
CA SER A 321 28.24 -5.99 -10.38
C SER A 321 27.81 -6.86 -11.56
N GLN A 322 28.69 -7.12 -12.52
CA GLN A 322 28.44 -7.99 -13.66
C GLN A 322 28.49 -9.47 -13.25
N GLY A 323 29.55 -9.86 -12.57
CA GLY A 323 29.75 -11.25 -12.13
C GLY A 323 28.67 -11.72 -11.15
N PHE A 324 28.15 -10.81 -10.35
CA PHE A 324 27.08 -11.11 -9.39
C PHE A 324 25.78 -11.56 -10.07
N LEU A 325 25.44 -11.03 -11.25
CA LEU A 325 24.25 -11.41 -12.02
C LEU A 325 24.50 -12.50 -13.07
N THR A 326 25.66 -13.13 -13.06
CA THR A 326 25.99 -14.20 -14.03
C THR A 326 25.04 -15.38 -13.81
N GLY A 327 24.20 -15.66 -14.80
CA GLY A 327 23.18 -16.73 -14.75
C GLY A 327 21.77 -16.28 -14.44
N ALA A 328 21.58 -15.07 -13.90
CA ALA A 328 20.24 -14.53 -13.66
C ALA A 328 19.68 -13.83 -14.91
N THR A 329 18.36 -13.88 -15.08
CA THR A 329 17.63 -13.03 -16.03
C THR A 329 17.56 -11.61 -15.47
N GLY A 330 18.63 -10.84 -15.64
CA GLY A 330 18.72 -9.46 -15.16
C GLY A 330 18.63 -8.45 -16.29
N THR A 331 18.24 -7.22 -15.95
CA THR A 331 18.32 -6.06 -16.83
C THR A 331 19.44 -5.13 -16.35
N PHE A 332 20.26 -4.66 -17.30
CA PHE A 332 21.31 -3.70 -17.03
C PHE A 332 20.79 -2.30 -17.37
N GLN A 333 20.99 -1.35 -16.47
CA GLN A 333 20.43 -0.01 -16.61
C GLN A 333 21.52 1.03 -16.37
N TRP A 334 21.55 2.01 -17.25
CA TRP A 334 22.21 3.29 -17.01
C TRP A 334 21.13 4.33 -16.76
N ILE A 335 21.26 5.04 -15.65
CA ILE A 335 20.31 6.03 -15.20
C ILE A 335 21.06 7.35 -15.09
N CYS A 336 20.43 8.39 -15.62
CA CYS A 336 20.99 9.74 -15.60
C CYS A 336 19.87 10.72 -15.25
N GLY A 337 20.11 11.56 -14.25
CA GLY A 337 19.18 12.57 -13.80
C GLY A 337 19.85 13.95 -13.73
N PHE A 338 19.04 15.00 -13.93
CA PHE A 338 19.45 16.40 -13.73
C PHE A 338 18.25 17.32 -13.59
N ASP A 339 18.47 18.45 -12.92
CA ASP A 339 17.46 19.48 -12.70
C ASP A 339 17.65 20.66 -13.65
N VAL A 340 16.52 21.20 -14.14
CA VAL A 340 16.48 22.42 -14.94
C VAL A 340 15.62 23.44 -14.19
N PRO A 341 16.16 24.63 -13.85
CA PRO A 341 15.48 25.57 -12.97
C PRO A 341 14.23 26.27 -13.56
N GLU A 342 13.92 26.06 -14.84
CA GLU A 342 12.77 26.66 -15.52
C GLU A 342 11.93 25.63 -16.26
N THR A 343 10.67 25.43 -15.86
CA THR A 343 9.74 24.43 -16.41
C THR A 343 9.57 24.51 -17.94
N HIS A 344 9.50 25.70 -18.53
CA HIS A 344 9.43 25.85 -20.00
C HIS A 344 10.71 25.45 -20.73
N ARG A 345 11.84 25.62 -20.09
CA ARG A 345 13.15 25.23 -20.62
C ARG A 345 13.36 23.73 -20.48
N GLU A 346 12.84 23.15 -19.40
CA GLU A 346 12.83 21.73 -19.13
C GLU A 346 12.15 20.93 -20.26
N GLN A 347 10.93 21.30 -20.63
CA GLN A 347 10.20 20.65 -21.73
C GLN A 347 10.89 20.78 -23.09
N ALA A 348 11.53 21.92 -23.35
CA ALA A 348 12.29 22.13 -24.59
C ALA A 348 13.55 21.25 -24.63
N ILE A 349 14.26 21.14 -23.50
CA ILE A 349 15.43 20.28 -23.33
C ILE A 349 15.03 18.82 -23.45
N ALA A 350 13.96 18.39 -22.77
CA ALA A 350 13.46 17.04 -22.82
C ALA A 350 13.10 16.59 -24.25
N ARG A 351 12.40 17.43 -25.01
CA ARG A 351 12.08 17.15 -26.42
C ARG A 351 13.32 17.01 -27.32
N LYS A 352 14.27 17.92 -27.16
CA LYS A 352 15.52 17.87 -27.91
C LYS A 352 16.31 16.62 -27.55
N LEU A 353 16.43 16.34 -26.26
CA LEU A 353 17.16 15.18 -25.73
C LEU A 353 16.54 13.88 -26.19
N SER A 354 15.20 13.76 -26.16
CA SER A 354 14.48 12.60 -26.68
C SER A 354 14.76 12.34 -28.16
N ALA A 355 14.83 13.40 -28.96
CA ALA A 355 15.15 13.28 -30.40
C ALA A 355 16.60 12.90 -30.64
N ASP A 356 17.53 13.46 -29.89
CA ASP A 356 18.98 13.21 -30.04
C ASP A 356 19.35 11.81 -29.52
N LEU A 357 18.83 11.41 -28.37
CA LEU A 357 19.01 10.06 -27.79
C LEU A 357 18.30 8.99 -28.64
N GLY A 358 17.12 9.32 -29.23
CA GLY A 358 16.44 8.39 -30.14
C GLY A 358 17.30 8.03 -31.36
N LYS A 359 17.97 9.01 -31.95
CA LYS A 359 18.90 8.76 -33.06
C LYS A 359 20.14 7.95 -32.66
N LEU A 360 20.68 8.23 -31.47
CA LEU A 360 21.79 7.46 -30.92
C LEU A 360 21.38 6.03 -30.60
N GLY A 361 20.17 5.84 -30.11
CA GLY A 361 19.61 4.53 -29.75
C GLY A 361 19.43 3.58 -30.94
N GLU A 362 19.14 4.11 -32.15
CA GLU A 362 19.06 3.28 -33.37
C GLU A 362 20.39 2.61 -33.71
N GLY A 363 21.52 3.16 -33.24
CA GLY A 363 22.86 2.59 -33.44
C GLY A 363 23.31 1.60 -32.37
N ILE A 364 22.59 1.44 -31.26
CA ILE A 364 22.99 0.62 -30.12
C ILE A 364 22.07 -0.59 -30.00
N PRO A 365 22.58 -1.82 -30.21
CA PRO A 365 21.76 -3.03 -30.16
C PRO A 365 21.15 -3.26 -28.76
N GLY A 366 19.84 -3.57 -28.70
CA GLY A 366 19.16 -3.93 -27.45
C GLY A 366 18.87 -2.77 -26.50
N LEU A 367 19.14 -1.51 -26.90
CA LEU A 367 18.87 -0.33 -26.08
C LEU A 367 17.37 0.00 -26.06
N GLN A 368 16.80 0.06 -24.87
CA GLN A 368 15.48 0.61 -24.61
C GLN A 368 15.61 1.83 -23.70
N MET A 369 15.15 2.98 -24.16
CA MET A 369 15.20 4.22 -23.39
C MET A 369 13.81 4.66 -22.97
N SER A 370 13.73 5.17 -21.76
CA SER A 370 12.56 5.88 -21.22
C SER A 370 13.04 7.17 -20.57
N MET A 371 12.31 8.24 -20.80
CA MET A 371 12.54 9.53 -20.16
C MET A 371 11.28 9.95 -19.45
N VAL A 372 11.46 10.47 -18.25
CA VAL A 372 10.36 10.97 -17.41
C VAL A 372 10.70 12.41 -17.02
N GLU A 373 9.72 13.30 -17.16
CA GLU A 373 9.70 14.67 -16.66
C GLU A 373 8.86 14.67 -15.39
N SER A 374 9.38 15.21 -14.29
CA SER A 374 8.69 15.25 -12.99
C SER A 374 7.80 16.51 -12.83
#